data_64cde84bb132299940ded75a67a0eecf
#
_entry.id   64cde84bb132299940ded75a67a0eecf
#
_cell.length_a   1.000
_cell.length_b   1.000
_cell.length_c   1.000
_cell.angle_alpha   90.00
_cell.angle_beta   90.00
_cell.angle_gamma   90.00
#
_symmetry.space_group_name_H-M   'P 1'
#
loop_
_entity.id
_entity.type
_entity.pdbx_description
1 polymer ?
#
loop_
_entity_poly.entity_id
_entity_poly.type
_entity_poly.pdbx_seq_one_letter_code
_entity_poly.pdbx_strand_id
1 'polypeptide(L)'
;YINNFAHLSAALAKDIKQNIDEDEETGKHDNYNDTQELLVLLTGNLDKIAKHGDNTVRIVKAMEELLKDHSANRTCVDINDLCKVNLDILRKNYAKEIEKNQVDLSFSGLSVPLTIEVNIDQMGKALLQILDNSIYAVLKKLGEPGYQPSVSLVLRIQADKLQVVIRDNGVGIEETIKTKVFSPFFTTKPTAEAAGTGLYLSREVVLNHKGTIAIESEKDKYTEVTITLPIYS
;
A
#
# COMPACT_ATOMS: atom_id res chain seq x y z
N TYR A 1 6.15 6.88 -19.87
CA TYR A 1 7.37 6.83 -19.05
C TYR A 1 8.26 5.64 -19.45
N ILE A 2 7.76 4.38 -19.44
CA ILE A 2 8.57 3.19 -19.79
C ILE A 2 9.26 3.35 -21.15
N ASN A 3 8.51 3.73 -22.19
CA ASN A 3 9.05 3.93 -23.52
C ASN A 3 10.14 5.01 -23.58
N ASN A 4 9.99 6.12 -22.83
CA ASN A 4 11.01 7.16 -22.78
C ASN A 4 12.32 6.65 -22.16
N PHE A 5 12.24 5.92 -21.03
CA PHE A 5 13.43 5.34 -20.41
C PHE A 5 14.05 4.24 -21.29
N ALA A 6 13.23 3.45 -21.99
CA ALA A 6 13.73 2.43 -22.92
C ALA A 6 14.49 3.06 -24.08
N HIS A 7 13.96 4.12 -24.72
CA HIS A 7 14.65 4.84 -25.78
C HIS A 7 15.96 5.49 -25.31
N LEU A 8 15.92 6.11 -24.13
CA LEU A 8 17.12 6.72 -23.55
C LEU A 8 18.18 5.67 -23.21
N SER A 9 17.77 4.50 -22.68
CA SER A 9 18.69 3.38 -22.40
C SER A 9 19.33 2.81 -23.68
N ALA A 10 18.56 2.74 -24.77
CA ALA A 10 19.06 2.29 -26.06
C ALA A 10 20.11 3.29 -26.64
N ALA A 11 19.88 4.60 -26.47
CA ALA A 11 20.85 5.62 -26.87
C ALA A 11 22.15 5.51 -26.05
N LEU A 12 22.04 5.44 -24.71
CA LEU A 12 23.19 5.27 -23.82
C LEU A 12 24.00 4.00 -24.14
N ALA A 13 23.34 2.89 -24.44
CA ALA A 13 24.00 1.65 -24.83
C ALA A 13 24.80 1.80 -26.16
N LYS A 14 24.25 2.60 -27.08
CA LYS A 14 24.94 2.90 -28.33
C LYS A 14 26.20 3.77 -28.12
N ASP A 15 26.08 4.80 -27.27
CA ASP A 15 27.21 5.68 -26.95
C ASP A 15 28.30 4.91 -26.19
N ILE A 16 27.95 4.02 -25.27
CA ILE A 16 28.89 3.12 -24.59
C ILE A 16 29.62 2.24 -25.60
N LYS A 17 28.90 1.67 -26.56
CA LYS A 17 29.54 0.84 -27.60
C LYS A 17 30.49 1.64 -28.43
N GLN A 18 30.13 2.85 -28.85
CA GLN A 18 30.99 3.73 -29.63
C GLN A 18 32.29 4.05 -28.87
N ASN A 19 32.21 4.41 -27.59
CA ASN A 19 33.40 4.70 -26.77
C ASN A 19 34.32 3.48 -26.66
N ILE A 20 33.78 2.28 -26.56
CA ILE A 20 34.57 1.04 -26.51
C ILE A 20 35.25 0.79 -27.86
N ASP A 21 34.53 0.91 -28.98
CA ASP A 21 35.02 0.70 -30.31
C ASP A 21 36.19 1.71 -30.63
N GLU A 22 36.05 2.98 -30.24
CA GLU A 22 37.08 4.02 -30.38
C GLU A 22 38.34 3.74 -29.53
N ASP A 23 38.18 3.28 -28.28
CA ASP A 23 39.29 2.92 -27.41
C ASP A 23 40.05 1.68 -27.96
N GLU A 24 39.34 0.70 -28.54
CA GLU A 24 39.97 -0.46 -29.20
C GLU A 24 40.76 -0.06 -30.45
N GLU A 25 40.24 0.82 -31.30
CA GLU A 25 40.90 1.29 -32.51
C GLU A 25 42.16 2.12 -32.21
N THR A 26 42.11 2.95 -31.17
CA THR A 26 43.23 3.85 -30.82
C THR A 26 44.27 3.20 -29.91
N GLY A 27 43.91 2.07 -29.25
CA GLY A 27 44.74 1.40 -28.24
C GLY A 27 44.93 2.24 -26.96
N LYS A 28 44.06 3.23 -26.76
CA LYS A 28 44.02 4.13 -25.59
C LYS A 28 42.72 3.92 -24.84
N HIS A 29 42.72 4.21 -23.54
CA HIS A 29 41.55 4.15 -22.69
C HIS A 29 41.04 5.55 -22.31
N ASP A 30 41.03 6.46 -23.31
CA ASP A 30 40.69 7.87 -23.10
C ASP A 30 39.21 8.04 -22.70
N ASN A 31 38.30 7.14 -23.16
CA ASN A 31 36.86 7.17 -22.91
C ASN A 31 36.40 6.34 -21.70
N TYR A 32 37.34 5.78 -20.90
CA TYR A 32 36.98 4.88 -19.79
C TYR A 32 36.06 5.52 -18.76
N ASN A 33 36.33 6.74 -18.32
CA ASN A 33 35.52 7.44 -17.33
C ASN A 33 34.14 7.78 -17.88
N ASP A 34 34.03 8.24 -19.10
CA ASP A 34 32.77 8.56 -19.76
C ASP A 34 31.93 7.31 -19.93
N THR A 35 32.54 6.18 -20.29
CA THR A 35 31.85 4.87 -20.36
C THR A 35 31.32 4.43 -19.02
N GLN A 36 32.06 4.64 -17.92
CA GLN A 36 31.57 4.33 -16.57
C GLN A 36 30.37 5.19 -16.16
N GLU A 37 30.38 6.49 -16.47
CA GLU A 37 29.25 7.39 -16.21
C GLU A 37 28.00 6.97 -17.01
N LEU A 38 28.17 6.65 -18.30
CA LEU A 38 27.07 6.17 -19.14
C LEU A 38 26.47 4.84 -18.64
N LEU A 39 27.31 3.91 -18.12
CA LEU A 39 26.86 2.66 -17.50
C LEU A 39 26.01 2.91 -16.24
N VAL A 40 26.41 3.86 -15.40
CA VAL A 40 25.62 4.26 -14.21
C VAL A 40 24.26 4.81 -14.63
N LEU A 41 24.22 5.69 -15.63
CA LEU A 41 22.97 6.24 -16.15
C LEU A 41 22.08 5.16 -16.78
N LEU A 42 22.66 4.24 -17.54
CA LEU A 42 21.96 3.12 -18.17
C LEU A 42 21.32 2.21 -17.09
N THR A 43 22.09 1.83 -16.08
CA THR A 43 21.61 1.02 -14.97
C THR A 43 20.46 1.71 -14.24
N GLY A 44 20.59 3.01 -13.95
CA GLY A 44 19.53 3.80 -13.33
C GLY A 44 18.24 3.88 -14.18
N ASN A 45 18.36 3.92 -15.50
CA ASN A 45 17.20 3.89 -16.40
C ASN A 45 16.54 2.51 -16.45
N LEU A 46 17.32 1.43 -16.46
CA LEU A 46 16.80 0.07 -16.43
C LEU A 46 16.03 -0.20 -15.11
N ASP A 47 16.55 0.28 -13.98
CA ASP A 47 15.85 0.22 -12.70
C ASP A 47 14.49 0.95 -12.74
N LYS A 48 14.43 2.11 -13.38
CA LYS A 48 13.17 2.85 -13.56
C LYS A 48 12.19 2.09 -14.45
N ILE A 49 12.68 1.47 -15.54
CA ILE A 49 11.85 0.63 -16.41
C ILE A 49 11.26 -0.54 -15.63
N ALA A 50 12.09 -1.26 -14.87
CA ALA A 50 11.63 -2.37 -14.02
C ALA A 50 10.56 -1.94 -13.03
N LYS A 51 10.79 -0.84 -12.28
CA LYS A 51 9.82 -0.28 -11.33
C LYS A 51 8.49 0.12 -11.99
N HIS A 52 8.54 0.73 -13.16
CA HIS A 52 7.32 1.07 -13.91
C HIS A 52 6.60 -0.17 -14.44
N GLY A 53 7.35 -1.21 -14.87
CA GLY A 53 6.82 -2.50 -15.29
C GLY A 53 6.05 -3.18 -14.14
N ASP A 54 6.68 -3.27 -12.97
CA ASP A 54 6.05 -3.83 -11.76
C ASP A 54 4.77 -3.07 -11.37
N ASN A 55 4.78 -1.75 -11.49
CA ASN A 55 3.60 -0.95 -11.23
C ASN A 55 2.47 -1.23 -12.23
N THR A 56 2.81 -1.40 -13.51
CA THR A 56 1.83 -1.79 -14.55
C THR A 56 1.20 -3.14 -14.24
N VAL A 57 2.00 -4.13 -13.83
CA VAL A 57 1.49 -5.45 -13.40
C VAL A 57 0.56 -5.33 -12.21
N ARG A 58 0.88 -4.49 -11.21
CA ARG A 58 -0.01 -4.24 -10.06
C ARG A 58 -1.34 -3.62 -10.48
N ILE A 59 -1.30 -2.67 -11.42
CA ILE A 59 -2.52 -2.03 -11.96
C ILE A 59 -3.38 -3.07 -12.68
N VAL A 60 -2.79 -3.91 -13.55
CA VAL A 60 -3.53 -4.97 -14.27
C VAL A 60 -4.16 -5.94 -13.29
N LYS A 61 -3.41 -6.43 -12.29
CA LYS A 61 -3.95 -7.31 -11.25
C LYS A 61 -5.10 -6.66 -10.47
N ALA A 62 -4.99 -5.36 -10.16
CA ALA A 62 -6.06 -4.63 -9.50
C ALA A 62 -7.32 -4.53 -10.39
N MET A 63 -7.14 -4.32 -11.70
CA MET A 63 -8.26 -4.33 -12.66
C MET A 63 -8.90 -5.73 -12.77
N GLU A 64 -8.10 -6.79 -12.77
CA GLU A 64 -8.61 -8.17 -12.74
C GLU A 64 -9.44 -8.45 -11.48
N GLU A 65 -8.98 -7.99 -10.32
CA GLU A 65 -9.75 -8.11 -9.06
C GLU A 65 -11.09 -7.35 -9.14
N LEU A 66 -11.15 -6.20 -9.80
CA LEU A 66 -12.40 -5.45 -10.00
C LEU A 66 -13.41 -6.18 -10.90
N LEU A 67 -12.93 -7.00 -11.84
CA LEU A 67 -13.78 -7.72 -12.79
C LEU A 67 -14.28 -9.07 -12.24
N LYS A 68 -13.73 -9.53 -11.10
CA LYS A 68 -14.21 -10.76 -10.47
C LYS A 68 -15.60 -10.57 -9.88
N ASP A 69 -16.47 -11.58 -10.07
CA ASP A 69 -17.75 -11.62 -9.38
C ASP A 69 -17.51 -11.83 -7.86
N HIS A 70 -17.71 -10.77 -7.09
CA HIS A 70 -17.45 -10.75 -5.67
C HIS A 70 -18.59 -11.30 -4.81
N SER A 71 -19.71 -11.72 -5.44
CA SER A 71 -20.89 -12.25 -4.72
C SER A 71 -20.74 -13.71 -4.27
N ALA A 72 -19.81 -14.44 -4.86
CA ALA A 72 -19.58 -15.86 -4.58
C ALA A 72 -18.67 -16.06 -3.34
N ASN A 73 -18.94 -17.12 -2.55
CA ASN A 73 -18.11 -17.61 -1.43
C ASN A 73 -18.13 -16.77 -0.16
N ARG A 74 -19.30 -16.31 0.27
CA ARG A 74 -19.45 -15.81 1.65
C ARG A 74 -19.54 -16.96 2.62
N THR A 75 -18.91 -16.81 3.77
CA THR A 75 -18.90 -17.76 4.87
C THR A 75 -19.10 -17.04 6.19
N CYS A 76 -19.66 -17.74 7.16
CA CYS A 76 -19.79 -17.21 8.51
C CYS A 76 -18.45 -17.26 9.24
N VAL A 77 -17.99 -16.14 9.77
CA VAL A 77 -16.73 -16.02 10.51
C VAL A 77 -16.91 -15.15 11.74
N ASP A 78 -16.24 -15.47 12.85
CA ASP A 78 -16.13 -14.56 13.98
C ASP A 78 -15.25 -13.37 13.58
N ILE A 79 -15.81 -12.16 13.73
CA ILE A 79 -15.07 -10.92 13.35
C ILE A 79 -13.84 -10.69 14.23
N ASN A 80 -13.85 -11.11 15.50
CA ASN A 80 -12.67 -11.02 16.35
C ASN A 80 -11.51 -11.84 15.76
N ASP A 81 -11.80 -13.06 15.29
CA ASP A 81 -10.77 -13.95 14.75
C ASP A 81 -10.28 -13.46 13.40
N LEU A 82 -11.16 -12.95 12.53
CA LEU A 82 -10.76 -12.34 11.28
C LEU A 82 -9.79 -11.16 11.51
N CYS A 83 -10.10 -10.28 12.48
CA CYS A 83 -9.23 -9.15 12.82
C CYS A 83 -7.91 -9.59 13.43
N LYS A 84 -7.89 -10.58 14.34
CA LYS A 84 -6.66 -11.11 14.94
C LYS A 84 -5.74 -11.70 13.90
N VAL A 85 -6.25 -12.53 12.98
CA VAL A 85 -5.46 -13.13 11.88
C VAL A 85 -4.80 -12.05 11.04
N ASN A 86 -5.54 -10.98 10.68
CA ASN A 86 -4.97 -9.88 9.89
C ASN A 86 -3.90 -9.09 10.66
N LEU A 87 -4.10 -8.86 11.98
CA LEU A 87 -3.07 -8.24 12.82
C LEU A 87 -1.81 -9.11 12.94
N ASP A 88 -1.96 -10.43 13.02
CA ASP A 88 -0.82 -11.34 13.08
C ASP A 88 -0.05 -11.39 11.75
N ILE A 89 -0.75 -11.30 10.62
CA ILE A 89 -0.13 -11.12 9.30
C ILE A 89 0.66 -9.81 9.27
N LEU A 90 0.04 -8.70 9.71
CA LEU A 90 0.68 -7.39 9.78
C LEU A 90 1.96 -7.43 10.65
N ARG A 91 1.87 -8.03 11.85
CA ARG A 91 3.03 -8.19 12.76
C ARG A 91 4.18 -8.95 12.12
N LYS A 92 3.88 -10.01 11.34
CA LYS A 92 4.90 -10.77 10.61
C LYS A 92 5.53 -9.97 9.50
N ASN A 93 4.71 -9.26 8.73
CA ASN A 93 5.19 -8.46 7.58
C ASN A 93 6.09 -7.30 8.02
N TYR A 94 5.80 -6.68 9.17
CA TYR A 94 6.50 -5.51 9.69
C TYR A 94 7.25 -5.78 10.99
N ALA A 95 7.65 -7.03 11.26
CA ALA A 95 8.26 -7.41 12.53
C ALA A 95 9.47 -6.55 12.89
N LYS A 96 10.37 -6.31 11.93
CA LYS A 96 11.59 -5.50 12.13
C LYS A 96 11.27 -4.04 12.40
N GLU A 97 10.34 -3.46 11.64
CA GLU A 97 9.92 -2.07 11.75
C GLU A 97 9.20 -1.81 13.08
N ILE A 98 8.29 -2.73 13.47
CA ILE A 98 7.54 -2.66 14.72
C ILE A 98 8.47 -2.73 15.92
N GLU A 99 9.39 -3.71 15.94
CA GLU A 99 10.34 -3.89 17.03
C GLU A 99 11.33 -2.71 17.13
N LYS A 100 11.96 -2.35 16.01
CA LYS A 100 12.95 -1.26 15.96
C LYS A 100 12.39 0.08 16.40
N ASN A 101 11.16 0.39 16.02
CA ASN A 101 10.54 1.69 16.26
C ASN A 101 9.53 1.67 17.40
N GLN A 102 9.40 0.56 18.12
CA GLN A 102 8.47 0.38 19.25
C GLN A 102 7.03 0.79 18.90
N VAL A 103 6.55 0.36 17.72
CA VAL A 103 5.19 0.66 17.28
C VAL A 103 4.18 -0.05 18.18
N ASP A 104 3.33 0.70 18.88
CA ASP A 104 2.23 0.15 19.66
C ASP A 104 1.12 -0.31 18.70
N LEU A 105 0.89 -1.62 18.68
CA LEU A 105 -0.15 -2.25 17.86
C LEU A 105 -1.20 -2.89 18.78
N SER A 106 -2.30 -2.19 19.03
CA SER A 106 -3.35 -2.60 19.95
C SER A 106 -4.59 -3.13 19.26
N PHE A 107 -5.29 -4.07 19.94
CA PHE A 107 -6.55 -4.64 19.50
C PHE A 107 -7.57 -4.65 20.64
N SER A 108 -8.76 -4.11 20.38
CA SER A 108 -9.91 -4.20 21.26
C SER A 108 -11.08 -4.85 20.52
N GLY A 109 -11.28 -6.13 20.76
CA GLY A 109 -12.36 -6.91 20.18
C GLY A 109 -13.67 -6.76 20.94
N LEU A 110 -14.72 -7.42 20.41
CA LEU A 110 -15.99 -7.57 21.12
C LEU A 110 -15.84 -8.59 22.25
N SER A 111 -16.45 -8.31 23.40
CA SER A 111 -16.48 -9.23 24.54
C SER A 111 -17.33 -10.49 24.30
N VAL A 112 -18.29 -10.41 23.38
CA VAL A 112 -19.11 -11.54 22.94
C VAL A 112 -18.78 -11.84 21.48
N PRO A 113 -18.55 -13.12 21.10
CA PRO A 113 -18.34 -13.50 19.71
C PRO A 113 -19.48 -13.03 18.82
N LEU A 114 -19.13 -12.43 17.68
CA LEU A 114 -20.09 -12.01 16.67
C LEU A 114 -19.72 -12.63 15.33
N THR A 115 -20.61 -13.48 14.83
CA THR A 115 -20.48 -14.11 13.52
C THR A 115 -21.11 -13.23 12.44
N ILE A 116 -20.36 -12.95 11.39
CA ILE A 116 -20.82 -12.21 10.22
C ILE A 116 -20.60 -13.04 8.95
N GLU A 117 -21.43 -12.81 7.93
CA GLU A 117 -21.32 -13.47 6.64
C GLU A 117 -20.52 -12.61 5.66
N VAL A 118 -19.27 -13.01 5.40
CA VAL A 118 -18.34 -12.27 4.52
C VAL A 118 -17.53 -13.22 3.64
N ASN A 119 -16.99 -12.70 2.55
CA ASN A 119 -15.90 -13.33 1.86
C ASN A 119 -14.60 -13.06 2.63
N ILE A 120 -14.07 -14.08 3.30
CA ILE A 120 -12.92 -13.98 4.22
C ILE A 120 -11.69 -13.41 3.52
N ASP A 121 -11.39 -13.89 2.31
CA ASP A 121 -10.20 -13.48 1.56
C ASP A 121 -10.26 -12.01 1.17
N GLN A 122 -11.42 -11.55 0.72
CA GLN A 122 -11.60 -10.16 0.30
C GLN A 122 -11.62 -9.19 1.50
N MET A 123 -12.40 -9.53 2.52
CA MET A 123 -12.47 -8.70 3.73
C MET A 123 -11.12 -8.67 4.45
N GLY A 124 -10.41 -9.80 4.52
CA GLY A 124 -9.05 -9.87 5.04
C GLY A 124 -8.08 -8.98 4.26
N LYS A 125 -8.09 -9.05 2.92
CA LYS A 125 -7.28 -8.16 2.07
C LYS A 125 -7.61 -6.68 2.31
N ALA A 126 -8.89 -6.34 2.43
CA ALA A 126 -9.32 -4.96 2.68
C ALA A 126 -8.82 -4.45 4.05
N LEU A 127 -8.96 -5.26 5.10
CA LEU A 127 -8.45 -4.94 6.44
C LEU A 127 -6.92 -4.78 6.44
N LEU A 128 -6.21 -5.73 5.82
CA LEU A 128 -4.75 -5.69 5.76
C LEU A 128 -4.25 -4.45 4.99
N GLN A 129 -4.91 -4.09 3.89
CA GLN A 129 -4.57 -2.90 3.11
C GLN A 129 -4.72 -1.59 3.91
N ILE A 130 -5.75 -1.49 4.75
CA ILE A 130 -5.96 -0.32 5.62
C ILE A 130 -4.90 -0.30 6.72
N LEU A 131 -4.62 -1.46 7.34
CA LEU A 131 -3.57 -1.61 8.36
C LEU A 131 -2.17 -1.30 7.81
N ASP A 132 -1.84 -1.75 6.59
CA ASP A 132 -0.59 -1.42 5.89
C ASP A 132 -0.45 0.09 5.67
N ASN A 133 -1.54 0.78 5.33
CA ASN A 133 -1.53 2.23 5.19
C ASN A 133 -1.30 2.93 6.53
N SER A 134 -1.88 2.42 7.62
CA SER A 134 -1.67 2.95 8.97
C SER A 134 -0.22 2.76 9.44
N ILE A 135 0.38 1.58 9.23
CA ILE A 135 1.81 1.34 9.53
C ILE A 135 2.69 2.29 8.71
N TYR A 136 2.43 2.42 7.40
CA TYR A 136 3.17 3.35 6.55
C TYR A 136 3.11 4.79 7.09
N ALA A 137 1.92 5.25 7.50
CA ALA A 137 1.71 6.60 8.00
C ALA A 137 2.48 6.87 9.31
N VAL A 138 2.50 5.91 10.24
CA VAL A 138 3.25 6.08 11.49
C VAL A 138 4.76 6.00 11.28
N LEU A 139 5.23 5.12 10.41
CA LEU A 139 6.65 5.02 10.07
C LEU A 139 7.17 6.27 9.35
N LYS A 140 6.33 6.90 8.53
CA LYS A 140 6.67 8.15 7.83
C LYS A 140 6.84 9.34 8.77
N LYS A 141 6.21 9.31 9.95
CA LYS A 141 6.27 10.36 10.97
C LYS A 141 7.46 10.20 11.94
N LEU A 142 8.21 9.12 11.83
CA LEU A 142 9.38 8.89 12.69
C LEU A 142 10.39 10.06 12.60
N GLY A 143 11.02 10.36 13.73
CA GLY A 143 11.99 11.46 13.85
C GLY A 143 11.43 12.72 14.51
N GLU A 144 10.13 12.82 14.71
CA GLU A 144 9.56 13.92 15.53
C GLU A 144 9.89 13.69 17.02
N PRO A 145 10.33 14.72 17.75
CA PRO A 145 10.65 14.60 19.18
C PRO A 145 9.43 14.14 20.00
N GLY A 146 9.61 13.09 20.81
CA GLY A 146 8.56 12.55 21.69
C GLY A 146 7.44 11.77 20.98
N TYR A 147 7.56 11.54 19.68
CA TYR A 147 6.57 10.76 18.94
C TYR A 147 6.68 9.26 19.27
N GLN A 148 5.55 8.67 19.66
CA GLN A 148 5.41 7.25 19.86
C GLN A 148 4.40 6.70 18.85
N PRO A 149 4.85 5.91 17.84
CA PRO A 149 3.97 5.41 16.79
C PRO A 149 2.96 4.42 17.35
N SER A 150 1.69 4.59 17.00
CA SER A 150 0.61 3.71 17.44
C SER A 150 -0.41 3.46 16.34
N VAL A 151 -0.88 2.20 16.28
CA VAL A 151 -2.00 1.77 15.43
C VAL A 151 -2.95 0.95 16.28
N SER A 152 -4.22 1.29 16.28
CA SER A 152 -5.25 0.57 17.01
C SER A 152 -6.33 0.02 16.08
N LEU A 153 -6.80 -1.19 16.35
CA LEU A 153 -7.97 -1.78 15.74
C LEU A 153 -9.01 -2.04 16.82
N VAL A 154 -10.18 -1.44 16.69
CA VAL A 154 -11.28 -1.52 17.66
C VAL A 154 -12.54 -2.03 16.98
N LEU A 155 -13.19 -3.02 17.59
CA LEU A 155 -14.51 -3.49 17.21
C LEU A 155 -15.55 -2.92 18.16
N ARG A 156 -16.64 -2.40 17.61
CA ARG A 156 -17.78 -1.95 18.41
C ARG A 156 -19.09 -2.17 17.68
N ILE A 157 -20.16 -2.29 18.43
CA ILE A 157 -21.53 -2.35 17.91
C ILE A 157 -22.19 -1.00 18.18
N GLN A 158 -22.71 -0.38 17.13
CA GLN A 158 -23.43 0.88 17.21
C GLN A 158 -24.68 0.83 16.31
N ALA A 159 -25.85 1.08 16.89
CA ALA A 159 -27.12 1.07 16.17
C ALA A 159 -27.32 -0.21 15.33
N ASP A 160 -27.12 -1.38 15.96
CA ASP A 160 -27.23 -2.72 15.35
C ASP A 160 -26.31 -2.93 14.11
N LYS A 161 -25.21 -2.19 14.04
CA LYS A 161 -24.18 -2.36 13.03
C LYS A 161 -22.85 -2.63 13.69
N LEU A 162 -22.07 -3.49 13.05
CA LEU A 162 -20.67 -3.71 13.40
C LEU A 162 -19.83 -2.58 12.83
N GLN A 163 -19.01 -1.99 13.66
CA GLN A 163 -17.96 -1.06 13.24
C GLN A 163 -16.58 -1.66 13.51
N VAL A 164 -15.75 -1.67 12.47
CA VAL A 164 -14.31 -1.96 12.55
C VAL A 164 -13.60 -0.64 12.38
N VAL A 165 -12.95 -0.16 13.42
CA VAL A 165 -12.28 1.13 13.47
C VAL A 165 -10.77 0.90 13.51
N ILE A 166 -10.06 1.39 12.52
CA ILE A 166 -8.59 1.35 12.46
C ILE A 166 -8.09 2.79 12.55
N ARG A 167 -7.30 3.08 13.59
CA ARG A 167 -6.78 4.41 13.84
C ARG A 167 -5.26 4.38 14.02
N ASP A 168 -4.60 5.32 13.39
CA ASP A 168 -3.17 5.59 13.54
C ASP A 168 -2.90 7.04 13.97
N ASN A 169 -1.77 7.29 14.58
CA ASN A 169 -1.30 8.62 14.92
C ASN A 169 -0.19 9.13 13.99
N GLY A 170 -0.19 8.67 12.74
CA GLY A 170 0.80 8.99 11.72
C GLY A 170 0.69 10.41 11.15
N VAL A 171 1.19 10.56 9.92
CA VAL A 171 1.23 11.87 9.21
C VAL A 171 -0.14 12.43 8.84
N GLY A 172 -1.21 11.64 8.99
CA GLY A 172 -2.55 12.07 8.61
C GLY A 172 -2.71 12.36 7.12
N ILE A 173 -3.87 12.90 6.76
CA ILE A 173 -4.26 13.20 5.38
C ILE A 173 -4.72 14.66 5.29
N GLU A 174 -4.21 15.38 4.30
CA GLU A 174 -4.62 16.75 4.04
C GLU A 174 -6.10 16.81 3.59
N GLU A 175 -6.83 17.84 4.02
CA GLU A 175 -8.24 18.04 3.68
C GLU A 175 -8.49 18.03 2.17
N THR A 176 -7.57 18.64 1.43
CA THR A 176 -7.65 18.79 -0.05
C THR A 176 -7.66 17.46 -0.81
N ILE A 177 -7.15 16.39 -0.20
CA ILE A 177 -7.06 15.07 -0.85
C ILE A 177 -7.97 14.02 -0.22
N LYS A 178 -8.63 14.30 0.92
CA LYS A 178 -9.53 13.34 1.60
C LYS A 178 -10.61 12.77 0.68
N THR A 179 -11.20 13.59 -0.16
CA THR A 179 -12.23 13.16 -1.11
C THR A 179 -11.71 12.24 -2.20
N LYS A 180 -10.39 12.25 -2.45
CA LYS A 180 -9.72 11.50 -3.52
C LYS A 180 -9.11 10.19 -3.06
N VAL A 181 -8.97 9.96 -1.74
CA VAL A 181 -8.27 8.77 -1.21
C VAL A 181 -8.91 7.44 -1.62
N PHE A 182 -10.20 7.43 -1.92
CA PHE A 182 -10.94 6.28 -2.44
C PHE A 182 -11.07 6.28 -3.98
N SER A 183 -10.41 7.20 -4.69
CA SER A 183 -10.40 7.18 -6.15
C SER A 183 -9.39 6.12 -6.65
N PRO A 184 -9.72 5.40 -7.73
CA PRO A 184 -8.80 4.43 -8.30
C PRO A 184 -7.50 5.12 -8.73
N PHE A 185 -6.36 4.45 -8.51
CA PHE A 185 -5.01 4.93 -8.85
C PHE A 185 -4.54 6.18 -8.12
N PHE A 186 -5.28 6.65 -7.11
CA PHE A 186 -4.83 7.76 -6.27
C PHE A 186 -3.84 7.27 -5.21
N THR A 187 -2.68 7.91 -5.15
CA THR A 187 -1.64 7.62 -4.15
C THR A 187 -0.79 8.85 -3.89
N THR A 188 -0.38 9.00 -2.63
CA THR A 188 0.66 9.95 -2.19
C THR A 188 2.00 9.25 -1.91
N LYS A 189 2.04 7.92 -2.04
CA LYS A 189 3.26 7.13 -1.95
C LYS A 189 4.04 7.24 -3.27
N PRO A 190 5.37 7.12 -3.25
CA PRO A 190 6.16 7.07 -4.49
C PRO A 190 5.62 6.01 -5.46
N THR A 191 5.63 6.31 -6.75
CA THR A 191 5.05 5.44 -7.80
C THR A 191 5.63 4.02 -7.78
N ALA A 192 6.87 3.86 -7.31
CA ALA A 192 7.50 2.55 -7.15
C ALA A 192 6.92 1.71 -5.99
N GLU A 193 6.22 2.34 -5.03
CA GLU A 193 5.76 1.67 -3.81
C GLU A 193 4.28 1.29 -3.85
N ALA A 194 3.45 2.04 -4.58
CA ALA A 194 2.01 1.80 -4.58
C ALA A 194 1.32 2.14 -5.91
N ALA A 195 0.43 1.27 -6.35
CA ALA A 195 -0.42 1.48 -7.52
C ALA A 195 -1.62 2.43 -7.27
N GLY A 196 -1.86 2.83 -6.00
CA GLY A 196 -2.98 3.68 -5.65
C GLY A 196 -4.36 2.99 -5.74
N THR A 197 -4.40 1.67 -5.62
CA THR A 197 -5.64 0.88 -5.77
C THR A 197 -6.16 0.34 -4.44
N GLY A 198 -5.34 0.32 -3.39
CA GLY A 198 -5.65 -0.37 -2.14
C GLY A 198 -6.91 0.11 -1.45
N LEU A 199 -7.02 1.42 -1.15
CA LEU A 199 -8.21 1.98 -0.49
C LEU A 199 -9.45 1.92 -1.38
N TYR A 200 -9.28 2.09 -2.70
CA TYR A 200 -10.37 1.93 -3.65
C TYR A 200 -10.93 0.49 -3.61
N LEU A 201 -10.07 -0.53 -3.72
CA LEU A 201 -10.48 -1.94 -3.64
C LEU A 201 -11.10 -2.27 -2.28
N SER A 202 -10.54 -1.75 -1.18
CA SER A 202 -11.12 -1.94 0.16
C SER A 202 -12.53 -1.38 0.23
N ARG A 203 -12.77 -0.21 -0.37
CA ARG A 203 -14.12 0.38 -0.43
C ARG A 203 -15.09 -0.50 -1.24
N GLU A 204 -14.69 -0.98 -2.42
CA GLU A 204 -15.53 -1.87 -3.24
C GLU A 204 -15.86 -3.17 -2.50
N VAL A 205 -14.90 -3.78 -1.81
CA VAL A 205 -15.14 -4.95 -0.96
C VAL A 205 -16.19 -4.65 0.10
N VAL A 206 -16.06 -3.54 0.84
CA VAL A 206 -17.00 -3.16 1.90
C VAL A 206 -18.40 -2.89 1.32
N LEU A 207 -18.50 -2.19 0.19
CA LEU A 207 -19.77 -1.92 -0.47
C LEU A 207 -20.45 -3.21 -0.95
N ASN A 208 -19.71 -4.17 -1.50
CA ASN A 208 -20.20 -5.48 -1.89
C ASN A 208 -20.75 -6.29 -0.70
N HIS A 209 -20.26 -6.02 0.52
CA HIS A 209 -20.78 -6.58 1.75
C HIS A 209 -21.90 -5.72 2.39
N LYS A 210 -22.53 -4.85 1.61
CA LYS A 210 -23.61 -3.94 2.06
C LYS A 210 -23.17 -3.01 3.20
N GLY A 211 -21.86 -2.81 3.34
CA GLY A 211 -21.26 -1.93 4.33
C GLY A 211 -21.00 -0.53 3.82
N THR A 212 -20.44 0.29 4.68
CA THR A 212 -19.90 1.62 4.32
C THR A 212 -18.52 1.77 4.91
N ILE A 213 -17.68 2.57 4.25
CA ILE A 213 -16.35 2.94 4.74
C ILE A 213 -16.25 4.46 4.81
N ALA A 214 -15.74 4.97 5.91
CA ALA A 214 -15.51 6.40 6.13
C ALA A 214 -14.06 6.61 6.58
N ILE A 215 -13.54 7.81 6.34
CA ILE A 215 -12.23 8.21 6.78
C ILE A 215 -12.30 9.58 7.44
N GLU A 216 -11.75 9.66 8.65
CA GLU A 216 -11.51 10.90 9.38
C GLU A 216 -10.02 11.05 9.59
N SER A 217 -9.50 12.23 9.35
CA SER A 217 -8.07 12.46 9.48
C SER A 217 -7.76 13.93 9.69
N GLU A 218 -6.72 14.19 10.44
CA GLU A 218 -6.12 15.51 10.58
C GLU A 218 -4.62 15.40 10.28
N LYS A 219 -4.15 16.26 9.39
CA LYS A 219 -2.75 16.28 8.98
C LYS A 219 -1.84 16.36 10.21
N ASP A 220 -0.77 15.59 10.21
CA ASP A 220 0.25 15.46 11.26
C ASP A 220 -0.27 15.00 12.63
N LYS A 221 -1.54 14.54 12.70
CA LYS A 221 -2.12 14.05 13.96
C LYS A 221 -2.57 12.60 13.90
N TYR A 222 -3.51 12.26 12.98
CA TYR A 222 -4.07 10.92 12.92
C TYR A 222 -4.79 10.64 11.61
N THR A 223 -4.99 9.36 11.33
CA THR A 223 -6.02 8.86 10.41
C THR A 223 -6.87 7.81 11.12
N GLU A 224 -8.18 7.88 10.94
CA GLU A 224 -9.15 6.88 11.42
C GLU A 224 -10.00 6.42 10.23
N VAL A 225 -9.99 5.12 9.99
CA VAL A 225 -10.84 4.47 8.98
C VAL A 225 -11.88 3.64 9.69
N THR A 226 -13.15 3.91 9.43
CA THR A 226 -14.28 3.18 10.00
C THR A 226 -15.00 2.39 8.91
N ILE A 227 -14.97 1.06 9.00
CA ILE A 227 -15.80 0.15 8.22
C ILE A 227 -17.05 -0.15 9.03
N THR A 228 -18.22 0.04 8.43
CA THR A 228 -19.51 -0.30 9.05
C THR A 228 -20.18 -1.41 8.25
N LEU A 229 -20.50 -2.54 8.90
CA LEU A 229 -21.14 -3.70 8.30
C LEU A 229 -22.50 -3.96 8.97
N PRO A 230 -23.52 -4.42 8.24
CA PRO A 230 -24.76 -4.91 8.85
C PRO A 230 -24.48 -6.19 9.63
N ILE A 231 -25.09 -6.33 10.82
CA ILE A 231 -24.99 -7.56 11.63
C ILE A 231 -25.90 -8.64 11.07
N TYR A 232 -27.02 -8.22 10.46
CA TYR A 232 -27.99 -9.11 9.82
C TYR A 232 -27.98 -8.79 8.31
N SER A 233 -27.66 -9.77 7.49
CA SER A 233 -27.80 -9.71 6.03
C SER A 233 -28.91 -10.64 5.55
#